data_27dadf6b9f9c1a7aa25b616480cb8704
#
_entry.id   27dadf6b9f9c1a7aa25b616480cb8704
#
_cell.length_a   1.000
_cell.length_b   1.000
_cell.length_c   1.000
_cell.angle_alpha   90.00
_cell.angle_beta   90.00
_cell.angle_gamma   90.00
#
_symmetry.space_group_name_H-M   'P 1'
#
loop_
_entity.id
_entity.type
_entity.pdbx_description
1 polymer ?
#
loop_
_entity_poly.entity_id
_entity_poly.type
_entity_poly.pdbx_seq_one_letter_code
_entity_poly.pdbx_strand_id
1 'polypeptide(L)'
;MTLNEVLENFDRAVEFFLHEKEAQRKSAGTIENYKRYIGYFRDFFARTHEGEENVKDPSYLDIQMWRDEMAEEGLAVNTISLRMKNLQNFFSICSDESLGEDRFFQKNPVTKRMFPDSKFEDRKPYDEILSDDAVFKLWDNTPIRKDGIKVSNWPRNYAIVMMLLATEIRNKELLDLKLSDVDFEYGEIQIFEGKGRKYRCVDFPEIAQTAVKLYLKSGLRPDGLSDDDYLFGTMGVKEKGVFGNCGEWHRGSTEWLSNVVRRHVKLVTGVDSVTSHDLRHVGARLDLHNGMRAEELQAKLGHESLATTQIYSGKLGANRKRTTAKRVYEERDIQTNRNQMMLASAV
;
A
#
# COMPACT_ATOMS: atom_id res chain seq x y z
N MET A 1 -29.81 28.76 12.51
CA MET A 1 -28.59 29.35 11.96
C MET A 1 -28.72 29.42 10.44
N THR A 2 -28.05 30.33 9.81
CA THR A 2 -27.86 30.28 8.36
C THR A 2 -26.94 29.14 7.97
N LEU A 3 -26.98 28.66 6.73
CA LEU A 3 -26.07 27.65 6.24
C LEU A 3 -24.59 28.08 6.42
N ASN A 4 -24.29 29.35 6.17
CA ASN A 4 -22.91 29.86 6.33
C ASN A 4 -22.42 29.77 7.79
N GLU A 5 -23.28 30.11 8.77
CA GLU A 5 -22.90 29.96 10.20
C GLU A 5 -22.61 28.50 10.57
N VAL A 6 -23.40 27.55 10.04
CA VAL A 6 -23.15 26.11 10.28
C VAL A 6 -21.87 25.65 9.61
N LEU A 7 -21.59 26.10 8.38
CA LEU A 7 -20.37 25.75 7.67
C LEU A 7 -19.11 26.37 8.30
N GLU A 8 -19.18 27.61 8.79
CA GLU A 8 -18.10 28.24 9.54
C GLU A 8 -17.78 27.48 10.83
N ASN A 9 -18.81 27.05 11.57
CA ASN A 9 -18.62 26.20 12.75
C ASN A 9 -18.00 24.84 12.37
N PHE A 10 -18.46 24.24 11.26
CA PHE A 10 -17.91 22.98 10.75
C PHE A 10 -16.42 23.12 10.37
N ASP A 11 -16.05 24.19 9.67
CA ASP A 11 -14.68 24.44 9.25
C ASP A 11 -13.75 24.66 10.46
N ARG A 12 -14.18 25.38 11.49
CA ARG A 12 -13.45 25.51 12.76
C ARG A 12 -13.31 24.16 13.47
N ALA A 13 -14.33 23.32 13.44
CA ALA A 13 -14.25 21.97 13.98
C ALA A 13 -13.25 21.09 13.22
N VAL A 14 -13.16 21.24 11.90
CA VAL A 14 -12.15 20.53 11.07
C VAL A 14 -10.74 20.97 11.46
N GLU A 15 -10.48 22.27 11.58
CA GLU A 15 -9.16 22.78 12.01
C GLU A 15 -8.77 22.23 13.39
N PHE A 16 -9.68 22.29 14.36
CA PHE A 16 -9.47 21.72 15.70
C PHE A 16 -9.14 20.21 15.62
N PHE A 17 -9.96 19.44 14.91
CA PHE A 17 -9.76 18.02 14.76
C PHE A 17 -8.40 17.66 14.12
N LEU A 18 -8.01 18.38 13.05
CA LEU A 18 -6.73 18.14 12.39
C LEU A 18 -5.55 18.47 13.31
N HIS A 19 -5.62 19.57 14.07
CA HIS A 19 -4.63 19.92 15.09
C HIS A 19 -4.51 18.84 16.17
N GLU A 20 -5.63 18.28 16.67
CA GLU A 20 -5.61 17.15 17.61
C GLU A 20 -4.93 15.92 17.00
N LYS A 21 -5.15 15.63 15.71
CA LYS A 21 -4.50 14.51 15.02
C LYS A 21 -3.00 14.73 14.81
N GLU A 22 -2.58 15.97 14.58
CA GLU A 22 -1.17 16.36 14.51
C GLU A 22 -0.49 16.21 15.88
N ALA A 23 -1.14 16.67 16.95
CA ALA A 23 -0.67 16.49 18.34
C ALA A 23 -0.51 15.00 18.70
N GLN A 24 -1.40 14.13 18.18
CA GLN A 24 -1.28 12.67 18.25
C GLN A 24 -0.19 12.08 17.34
N ARG A 25 0.59 12.90 16.66
CA ARG A 25 1.67 12.50 15.74
C ARG A 25 1.21 11.57 14.61
N LYS A 26 0.00 11.79 14.09
CA LYS A 26 -0.45 11.05 12.89
C LYS A 26 0.39 11.48 11.68
N SER A 27 0.59 10.56 10.72
CA SER A 27 1.36 10.86 9.52
C SER A 27 0.66 11.91 8.64
N ALA A 28 1.45 12.72 7.90
CA ALA A 28 0.91 13.73 6.97
C ALA A 28 -0.13 13.13 6.00
N GLY A 29 0.12 11.92 5.46
CA GLY A 29 -0.86 11.24 4.61
C GLY A 29 -2.15 10.85 5.33
N THR A 30 -2.09 10.57 6.64
CA THR A 30 -3.29 10.32 7.45
C THR A 30 -4.09 11.62 7.65
N ILE A 31 -3.41 12.72 7.95
CA ILE A 31 -4.02 14.05 8.10
C ILE A 31 -4.72 14.48 6.81
N GLU A 32 -4.03 14.33 5.68
CA GLU A 32 -4.58 14.65 4.36
C GLU A 32 -5.81 13.79 4.01
N ASN A 33 -5.80 12.51 4.38
CA ASN A 33 -6.97 11.64 4.21
C ASN A 33 -8.17 12.10 5.06
N TYR A 34 -7.95 12.48 6.33
CA TYR A 34 -8.99 13.05 7.17
C TYR A 34 -9.59 14.30 6.53
N LYS A 35 -8.75 15.26 6.18
CA LYS A 35 -9.17 16.51 5.53
C LYS A 35 -10.02 16.25 4.29
N ARG A 36 -9.56 15.35 3.42
CA ARG A 36 -10.26 15.00 2.18
C ARG A 36 -11.63 14.33 2.43
N TYR A 37 -11.69 13.33 3.31
CA TYR A 37 -12.93 12.59 3.53
C TYR A 37 -13.98 13.40 4.30
N ILE A 38 -13.56 14.24 5.24
CA ILE A 38 -14.45 15.16 5.94
C ILE A 38 -14.92 16.25 4.97
N GLY A 39 -14.04 16.74 4.09
CA GLY A 39 -14.37 17.70 3.04
C GLY A 39 -15.46 17.20 2.10
N TYR A 40 -15.45 15.93 1.69
CA TYR A 40 -16.52 15.36 0.87
C TYR A 40 -17.89 15.43 1.54
N PHE A 41 -17.97 15.18 2.85
CA PHE A 41 -19.22 15.32 3.58
C PHE A 41 -19.63 16.79 3.71
N ARG A 42 -18.68 17.69 3.99
CA ARG A 42 -18.94 19.12 4.06
C ARG A 42 -19.56 19.67 2.77
N ASP A 43 -18.99 19.29 1.63
CA ASP A 43 -19.48 19.71 0.32
C ASP A 43 -20.85 19.13 0.00
N PHE A 44 -21.10 17.86 0.37
CA PHE A 44 -22.43 17.25 0.31
C PHE A 44 -23.42 18.04 1.14
N PHE A 45 -23.12 18.32 2.41
CA PHE A 45 -23.99 19.02 3.34
C PHE A 45 -24.33 20.44 2.83
N ALA A 46 -23.31 21.17 2.36
CA ALA A 46 -23.49 22.50 1.81
C ALA A 46 -24.45 22.50 0.61
N ARG A 47 -24.31 21.55 -0.30
CA ARG A 47 -25.17 21.42 -1.49
C ARG A 47 -26.59 21.01 -1.14
N THR A 48 -26.76 20.11 -0.17
CA THR A 48 -28.08 19.58 0.19
C THR A 48 -28.95 20.64 0.90
N HIS A 49 -28.30 21.54 1.67
CA HIS A 49 -29.01 22.59 2.43
C HIS A 49 -28.93 23.98 1.77
N GLU A 50 -28.54 24.04 0.48
CA GLU A 50 -28.50 25.30 -0.24
C GLU A 50 -29.90 25.94 -0.32
N GLY A 51 -30.02 27.20 0.13
CA GLY A 51 -31.27 27.96 0.11
C GLY A 51 -32.21 27.71 1.30
N GLU A 52 -31.83 26.87 2.25
CA GLU A 52 -32.62 26.69 3.49
C GLU A 52 -32.46 27.88 4.46
N GLU A 53 -33.57 28.35 5.05
CA GLU A 53 -33.54 29.51 5.97
C GLU A 53 -33.05 29.14 7.39
N ASN A 54 -33.26 27.88 7.83
CA ASN A 54 -32.96 27.43 9.20
C ASN A 54 -32.21 26.11 9.19
N VAL A 55 -30.92 26.17 8.87
CA VAL A 55 -30.06 25.01 8.87
C VAL A 55 -29.63 24.65 10.30
N LYS A 56 -29.67 23.36 10.62
CA LYS A 56 -29.19 22.79 11.87
C LYS A 56 -27.86 22.11 11.67
N ASP A 57 -27.16 21.82 12.78
CA ASP A 57 -25.97 20.96 12.75
C ASP A 57 -26.28 19.63 12.05
N PRO A 58 -25.26 19.03 11.41
CA PRO A 58 -25.41 17.76 10.73
C PRO A 58 -26.12 16.69 11.57
N SER A 59 -27.16 16.12 11.01
CA SER A 59 -28.04 15.17 11.68
C SER A 59 -27.79 13.72 11.23
N TYR A 60 -28.46 12.78 11.90
CA TYR A 60 -28.49 11.38 11.48
C TYR A 60 -28.97 11.22 10.03
N LEU A 61 -29.97 12.00 9.62
CA LEU A 61 -30.52 11.92 8.26
C LEU A 61 -29.52 12.39 7.21
N ASP A 62 -28.78 13.46 7.48
CA ASP A 62 -27.74 13.95 6.56
C ASP A 62 -26.66 12.90 6.33
N ILE A 63 -26.23 12.21 7.38
CA ILE A 63 -25.25 11.12 7.27
C ILE A 63 -25.81 9.95 6.46
N GLN A 64 -27.08 9.62 6.66
CA GLN A 64 -27.76 8.55 5.92
C GLN A 64 -27.87 8.90 4.44
N MET A 65 -28.32 10.10 4.13
CA MET A 65 -28.44 10.60 2.74
C MET A 65 -27.08 10.58 2.04
N TRP A 66 -26.01 11.05 2.71
CA TRP A 66 -24.66 10.99 2.14
C TRP A 66 -24.17 9.58 1.89
N ARG A 67 -24.45 8.64 2.80
CA ARG A 67 -24.13 7.21 2.62
C ARG A 67 -24.84 6.65 1.40
N ASP A 68 -26.12 6.96 1.26
CA ASP A 68 -26.97 6.44 0.19
C ASP A 68 -26.56 7.05 -1.16
N GLU A 69 -26.23 8.35 -1.23
CA GLU A 69 -25.63 8.99 -2.41
C GLU A 69 -24.33 8.28 -2.83
N MET A 70 -23.42 8.01 -1.88
CA MET A 70 -22.18 7.27 -2.19
C MET A 70 -22.45 5.88 -2.77
N ALA A 71 -23.49 5.20 -2.32
CA ALA A 71 -23.88 3.89 -2.83
C ALA A 71 -24.50 3.99 -4.24
N GLU A 72 -25.31 5.01 -4.50
CA GLU A 72 -25.90 5.31 -5.82
C GLU A 72 -24.81 5.70 -6.84
N GLU A 73 -23.76 6.41 -6.42
CA GLU A 73 -22.58 6.69 -7.23
C GLU A 73 -21.73 5.43 -7.54
N GLY A 74 -22.08 4.28 -6.97
CA GLY A 74 -21.39 3.02 -7.19
C GLY A 74 -20.07 2.87 -6.45
N LEU A 75 -19.85 3.62 -5.36
CA LEU A 75 -18.65 3.45 -4.54
C LEU A 75 -18.62 2.07 -3.87
N ALA A 76 -17.43 1.47 -3.83
CA ALA A 76 -17.25 0.19 -3.15
C ALA A 76 -17.58 0.31 -1.64
N VAL A 77 -18.21 -0.74 -1.10
CA VAL A 77 -18.63 -0.82 0.32
C VAL A 77 -17.50 -0.46 1.29
N ASN A 78 -16.27 -0.92 1.01
CA ASN A 78 -15.10 -0.59 1.82
C ASN A 78 -14.74 0.91 1.77
N THR A 79 -14.96 1.58 0.62
CA THR A 79 -14.72 3.02 0.47
C THR A 79 -15.75 3.81 1.28
N ILE A 80 -17.03 3.42 1.20
CA ILE A 80 -18.11 4.03 1.99
C ILE A 80 -17.79 3.85 3.48
N SER A 81 -17.48 2.63 3.92
CA SER A 81 -17.14 2.33 5.31
C SER A 81 -15.93 3.14 5.80
N LEU A 82 -14.92 3.34 4.95
CA LEU A 82 -13.74 4.14 5.30
C LEU A 82 -14.10 5.62 5.48
N ARG A 83 -14.87 6.21 4.55
CA ARG A 83 -15.33 7.59 4.64
C ARG A 83 -16.19 7.80 5.89
N MET A 84 -17.12 6.88 6.16
CA MET A 84 -17.97 6.90 7.35
C MET A 84 -17.16 6.80 8.66
N LYS A 85 -16.13 5.93 8.73
CA LYS A 85 -15.24 5.83 9.91
C LYS A 85 -14.46 7.11 10.18
N ASN A 86 -13.98 7.77 9.13
CA ASN A 86 -13.29 9.05 9.29
C ASN A 86 -14.23 10.13 9.80
N LEU A 87 -15.44 10.20 9.26
CA LEU A 87 -16.47 11.13 9.71
C LEU A 87 -16.92 10.83 11.14
N GLN A 88 -17.10 9.55 11.51
CA GLN A 88 -17.41 9.15 12.88
C GLN A 88 -16.35 9.62 13.89
N ASN A 89 -15.06 9.45 13.53
CA ASN A 89 -13.94 9.88 14.37
C ASN A 89 -13.91 11.41 14.53
N PHE A 90 -14.20 12.15 13.46
CA PHE A 90 -14.32 13.60 13.49
C PHE A 90 -15.42 14.05 14.45
N PHE A 91 -16.66 13.61 14.25
CA PHE A 91 -17.76 13.99 15.13
C PHE A 91 -17.55 13.50 16.57
N SER A 92 -16.94 12.34 16.79
CA SER A 92 -16.66 11.83 18.13
C SER A 92 -15.77 12.77 18.94
N ILE A 93 -14.76 13.37 18.30
CA ILE A 93 -13.86 14.33 18.98
C ILE A 93 -14.52 15.68 19.11
N CYS A 94 -15.16 16.19 18.07
CA CYS A 94 -15.76 17.54 18.06
C CYS A 94 -17.06 17.65 18.86
N SER A 95 -17.64 16.53 19.30
CA SER A 95 -18.80 16.48 20.18
C SER A 95 -18.52 15.90 21.57
N ASP A 96 -17.24 15.75 21.92
CA ASP A 96 -16.83 15.18 23.22
C ASP A 96 -17.29 16.08 24.37
N GLU A 97 -17.91 15.48 25.39
CA GLU A 97 -18.43 16.19 26.56
C GLU A 97 -17.33 16.89 27.37
N SER A 98 -16.10 16.42 27.30
CA SER A 98 -14.96 17.04 27.95
C SER A 98 -14.63 18.44 27.44
N LEU A 99 -15.09 18.80 26.24
CA LEU A 99 -14.96 20.14 25.69
C LEU A 99 -15.91 21.18 26.32
N GLY A 100 -16.91 20.73 27.10
CA GLY A 100 -17.85 21.62 27.77
C GLY A 100 -18.62 22.53 26.80
N GLU A 101 -18.52 23.85 27.01
CA GLU A 101 -19.15 24.86 26.15
C GLU A 101 -18.44 25.04 24.82
N ASP A 102 -17.18 24.62 24.70
CA ASP A 102 -16.39 24.72 23.47
C ASP A 102 -16.70 23.59 22.46
N ARG A 103 -17.70 22.75 22.74
CA ARG A 103 -18.15 21.71 21.80
C ARG A 103 -18.65 22.31 20.50
N PHE A 104 -18.17 21.77 19.39
CA PHE A 104 -18.62 22.17 18.06
C PHE A 104 -19.99 21.59 17.70
N PHE A 105 -20.31 20.37 18.16
CA PHE A 105 -21.56 19.67 17.91
C PHE A 105 -22.13 19.07 19.20
N GLN A 106 -23.43 19.03 19.31
CA GLN A 106 -24.08 18.51 20.52
C GLN A 106 -23.92 16.99 20.69
N LYS A 107 -23.82 16.25 19.58
CA LYS A 107 -23.67 14.79 19.56
C LYS A 107 -23.06 14.32 18.25
N ASN A 108 -22.49 13.11 18.28
CA ASN A 108 -22.02 12.43 17.07
C ASN A 108 -23.23 11.87 16.30
N PRO A 109 -23.52 12.35 15.08
CA PRO A 109 -24.64 11.86 14.28
C PRO A 109 -24.35 10.50 13.61
N VAL A 110 -23.08 10.06 13.56
CA VAL A 110 -22.68 8.82 12.90
C VAL A 110 -22.79 7.63 13.85
N THR A 111 -23.73 6.75 13.60
CA THR A 111 -23.99 5.56 14.43
C THR A 111 -23.47 4.28 13.77
N LYS A 112 -23.22 3.24 14.57
CA LYS A 112 -22.76 1.93 14.06
C LYS A 112 -23.73 1.30 13.04
N ARG A 113 -25.03 1.57 13.15
CA ARG A 113 -26.06 1.03 12.24
C ARG A 113 -25.98 1.58 10.82
N MET A 114 -25.28 2.70 10.63
CA MET A 114 -25.12 3.32 9.31
C MET A 114 -24.04 2.68 8.45
N PHE A 115 -23.16 1.91 9.07
CA PHE A 115 -22.09 1.25 8.31
C PHE A 115 -22.71 0.13 7.48
N PRO A 116 -22.39 0.09 6.17
CA PRO A 116 -22.80 -1.04 5.35
C PRO A 116 -22.17 -2.32 5.90
N ASP A 117 -22.93 -3.40 5.89
CA ASP A 117 -22.43 -4.71 6.25
C ASP A 117 -21.29 -5.07 5.27
N SER A 118 -20.06 -4.93 5.74
CA SER A 118 -18.91 -5.40 4.99
C SER A 118 -18.89 -6.93 5.08
N LYS A 119 -19.68 -7.58 4.25
CA LYS A 119 -19.42 -8.99 3.98
C LYS A 119 -18.06 -9.04 3.30
N PHE A 120 -17.19 -9.91 3.81
CA PHE A 120 -15.85 -10.17 3.27
C PHE A 120 -15.88 -10.79 1.84
N GLU A 121 -17.05 -10.80 1.20
CA GLU A 121 -17.33 -11.51 -0.05
C GLU A 121 -16.69 -10.87 -1.30
N ASP A 122 -16.30 -9.60 -1.26
CA ASP A 122 -15.77 -8.90 -2.45
C ASP A 122 -14.23 -8.98 -2.61
N ARG A 123 -13.52 -9.62 -1.71
CA ARG A 123 -12.10 -9.85 -1.92
C ARG A 123 -11.90 -11.12 -2.72
N LYS A 124 -11.39 -10.96 -3.95
CA LYS A 124 -10.90 -12.12 -4.71
C LYS A 124 -10.01 -12.95 -3.79
N PRO A 125 -10.24 -14.28 -3.68
CA PRO A 125 -9.34 -15.16 -2.97
C PRO A 125 -7.92 -14.90 -3.50
N TYR A 126 -6.93 -14.80 -2.61
CA TYR A 126 -5.55 -14.52 -3.02
C TYR A 126 -5.02 -15.57 -4.02
N ASP A 127 -5.62 -16.73 -4.05
CA ASP A 127 -5.35 -17.79 -5.02
C ASP A 127 -5.74 -17.44 -6.46
N GLU A 128 -6.64 -16.48 -6.63
CA GLU A 128 -7.12 -16.02 -7.93
C GLU A 128 -6.35 -14.80 -8.45
N ILE A 129 -5.48 -14.19 -7.63
CA ILE A 129 -4.70 -13.02 -8.03
C ILE A 129 -3.63 -13.42 -9.05
N LEU A 130 -2.80 -14.41 -8.69
CA LEU A 130 -1.76 -14.98 -9.54
C LEU A 130 -1.74 -16.50 -9.37
N SER A 131 -1.87 -17.21 -10.49
CA SER A 131 -1.63 -18.66 -10.52
C SER A 131 -0.15 -19.00 -10.29
N ASP A 132 0.12 -20.25 -9.93
CA ASP A 132 1.49 -20.71 -9.75
C ASP A 132 2.30 -20.57 -11.05
N ASP A 133 1.68 -20.82 -12.23
CA ASP A 133 2.33 -20.60 -13.53
C ASP A 133 2.69 -19.13 -13.79
N ALA A 134 1.84 -18.20 -13.33
CA ALA A 134 2.16 -16.78 -13.41
C ALA A 134 3.33 -16.42 -12.48
N VAL A 135 3.38 -17.00 -11.29
CA VAL A 135 4.52 -16.83 -10.37
C VAL A 135 5.81 -17.40 -10.96
N PHE A 136 5.78 -18.57 -11.60
CA PHE A 136 6.94 -19.13 -12.30
C PHE A 136 7.48 -18.19 -13.38
N LYS A 137 6.57 -17.61 -14.17
CA LYS A 137 6.97 -16.61 -15.18
C LYS A 137 7.59 -15.37 -14.56
N LEU A 138 7.13 -14.94 -13.38
CA LEU A 138 7.73 -13.79 -12.69
C LEU A 138 9.14 -14.10 -12.18
N TRP A 139 9.44 -15.33 -11.82
CA TRP A 139 10.79 -15.73 -11.40
C TRP A 139 11.77 -15.88 -12.56
N ASP A 140 11.29 -16.04 -13.79
CA ASP A 140 12.15 -16.04 -14.96
C ASP A 140 12.71 -14.64 -15.21
N ASN A 141 14.04 -14.52 -15.21
CA ASN A 141 14.74 -13.27 -15.45
C ASN A 141 14.98 -12.98 -16.94
N THR A 142 14.34 -13.71 -17.84
CA THR A 142 14.48 -13.47 -19.27
C THR A 142 14.10 -12.03 -19.62
N PRO A 143 14.97 -11.29 -20.32
CA PRO A 143 14.67 -9.90 -20.67
C PRO A 143 13.37 -9.78 -21.46
N ILE A 144 12.44 -8.97 -20.95
CA ILE A 144 11.18 -8.73 -21.61
C ILE A 144 11.44 -7.98 -22.92
N ARG A 145 10.82 -8.47 -24.00
CA ARG A 145 10.81 -7.82 -25.31
C ARG A 145 9.39 -7.42 -25.65
N LYS A 146 9.21 -6.17 -26.06
CA LYS A 146 7.97 -5.68 -26.63
C LYS A 146 8.26 -5.32 -28.10
N ASP A 147 7.51 -5.93 -29.01
CA ASP A 147 7.69 -5.74 -30.46
C ASP A 147 9.15 -6.02 -30.91
N GLY A 148 9.81 -7.03 -30.31
CA GLY A 148 11.19 -7.40 -30.55
C GLY A 148 12.23 -6.51 -29.86
N ILE A 149 11.85 -5.40 -29.23
CA ILE A 149 12.73 -4.44 -28.58
C ILE A 149 12.84 -4.77 -27.09
N LYS A 150 14.07 -4.83 -26.57
CA LYS A 150 14.33 -5.04 -25.14
C LYS A 150 13.79 -3.85 -24.32
N VAL A 151 12.99 -4.14 -23.30
CA VAL A 151 12.52 -3.10 -22.36
C VAL A 151 13.69 -2.64 -21.50
N SER A 152 14.12 -1.40 -21.67
CA SER A 152 15.32 -0.83 -21.04
C SER A 152 15.32 -0.92 -19.50
N ASN A 153 14.16 -0.71 -18.88
CA ASN A 153 13.99 -0.71 -17.42
C ASN A 153 13.76 -2.13 -16.84
N TRP A 154 13.90 -3.17 -17.64
CA TRP A 154 13.62 -4.54 -17.22
C TRP A 154 14.39 -4.96 -15.95
N PRO A 155 15.71 -4.77 -15.79
CA PRO A 155 16.43 -5.25 -14.61
C PRO A 155 15.91 -4.62 -13.31
N ARG A 156 15.65 -3.32 -13.33
CA ARG A 156 15.08 -2.59 -12.18
C ARG A 156 13.68 -3.10 -11.84
N ASN A 157 12.83 -3.24 -12.85
CA ASN A 157 11.43 -3.64 -12.64
C ASN A 157 11.36 -5.08 -12.14
N TYR A 158 12.21 -5.96 -12.66
CA TYR A 158 12.36 -7.32 -12.18
C TYR A 158 12.82 -7.36 -10.71
N ALA A 159 13.86 -6.59 -10.35
CA ALA A 159 14.34 -6.51 -8.98
C ALA A 159 13.23 -6.02 -8.01
N ILE A 160 12.47 -4.99 -8.38
CA ILE A 160 11.34 -4.51 -7.59
C ILE A 160 10.29 -5.61 -7.36
N VAL A 161 9.91 -6.35 -8.40
CA VAL A 161 8.91 -7.42 -8.29
C VAL A 161 9.44 -8.57 -7.43
N MET A 162 10.71 -8.97 -7.60
CA MET A 162 11.32 -10.01 -6.78
C MET A 162 11.45 -9.61 -5.31
N MET A 163 11.80 -8.36 -5.03
CA MET A 163 11.84 -7.84 -3.67
C MET A 163 10.45 -7.94 -3.01
N LEU A 164 9.40 -7.47 -3.66
CA LEU A 164 8.05 -7.51 -3.10
C LEU A 164 7.52 -8.94 -2.92
N LEU A 165 7.81 -9.84 -3.86
CA LEU A 165 7.30 -11.21 -3.86
C LEU A 165 8.04 -12.12 -2.87
N ALA A 166 9.36 -11.97 -2.75
CA ALA A 166 10.19 -12.88 -1.96
C ALA A 166 10.48 -12.40 -0.54
N THR A 167 10.49 -11.07 -0.31
CA THR A 167 10.74 -10.49 1.01
C THR A 167 9.45 -9.98 1.69
N GLU A 168 8.39 -9.78 0.92
CA GLU A 168 7.08 -9.35 1.39
C GLU A 168 7.09 -8.02 2.16
N ILE A 169 8.07 -7.15 1.92
CA ILE A 169 8.14 -5.82 2.52
C ILE A 169 7.02 -4.92 1.99
N ARG A 170 6.63 -3.92 2.79
CA ARG A 170 5.58 -2.95 2.41
C ARG A 170 6.08 -2.00 1.32
N ASN A 171 5.18 -1.44 0.53
CA ASN A 171 5.52 -0.46 -0.50
C ASN A 171 6.38 0.69 0.01
N LYS A 172 6.01 1.23 1.17
CA LYS A 172 6.76 2.33 1.77
C LYS A 172 8.15 1.88 2.20
N GLU A 173 8.28 0.68 2.76
CA GLU A 173 9.56 0.09 3.17
C GLU A 173 10.48 -0.09 1.95
N LEU A 174 9.96 -0.64 0.85
CA LEU A 174 10.73 -0.78 -0.39
C LEU A 174 11.20 0.57 -0.95
N LEU A 175 10.33 1.58 -0.92
CA LEU A 175 10.64 2.91 -1.43
C LEU A 175 11.62 3.69 -0.54
N ASP A 176 11.60 3.43 0.76
CA ASP A 176 12.50 4.05 1.74
C ASP A 176 13.84 3.29 1.86
N LEU A 177 13.95 2.10 1.24
CA LEU A 177 15.13 1.22 1.34
C LEU A 177 16.36 1.85 0.67
N LYS A 178 17.45 1.88 1.39
CA LYS A 178 18.79 2.29 0.93
C LYS A 178 19.61 1.08 0.58
N LEU A 179 20.68 1.25 -0.19
CA LEU A 179 21.59 0.13 -0.47
C LEU A 179 22.31 -0.34 0.80
N SER A 180 22.63 0.58 1.74
CA SER A 180 23.20 0.28 3.04
C SER A 180 22.32 -0.57 3.97
N ASP A 181 21.01 -0.64 3.71
CA ASP A 181 20.09 -1.46 4.48
C ASP A 181 20.05 -2.93 4.04
N VAL A 182 20.78 -3.26 2.95
CA VAL A 182 20.74 -4.58 2.32
C VAL A 182 22.06 -5.32 2.54
N ASP A 183 22.00 -6.40 3.31
CA ASP A 183 23.14 -7.27 3.53
C ASP A 183 23.12 -8.48 2.58
N PHE A 184 24.04 -8.48 1.62
CA PHE A 184 24.18 -9.56 0.64
C PHE A 184 24.98 -10.75 1.16
N GLU A 185 25.72 -10.58 2.25
CA GLU A 185 26.53 -11.63 2.85
C GLU A 185 25.68 -12.50 3.78
N TYR A 186 24.93 -11.85 4.68
CA TYR A 186 24.03 -12.55 5.61
C TYR A 186 22.65 -12.84 5.00
N GLY A 187 22.30 -12.24 3.84
CA GLY A 187 21.01 -12.43 3.21
C GLY A 187 19.86 -11.81 4.00
N GLU A 188 20.06 -10.60 4.49
CA GLU A 188 19.11 -9.88 5.33
C GLU A 188 18.87 -8.46 4.83
N ILE A 189 17.69 -7.92 5.15
CA ILE A 189 17.32 -6.53 4.92
C ILE A 189 16.90 -5.93 6.25
N GLN A 190 17.47 -4.77 6.58
CA GLN A 190 17.09 -3.99 7.74
C GLN A 190 15.95 -3.03 7.38
N ILE A 191 14.78 -3.23 8.00
CA ILE A 191 13.61 -2.38 7.79
C ILE A 191 13.41 -1.48 9.00
N PHE A 192 13.48 -0.17 8.79
CA PHE A 192 13.27 0.83 9.83
C PHE A 192 11.81 1.29 9.83
N GLU A 193 11.09 1.08 10.93
CA GLU A 193 9.73 1.61 11.11
C GLU A 193 9.82 3.04 11.65
N GLY A 194 9.25 4.01 10.90
CA GLY A 194 9.33 5.44 11.21
C GLY A 194 8.64 5.89 12.52
N LYS A 195 7.97 5.00 13.24
CA LYS A 195 7.39 5.25 14.56
C LYS A 195 8.13 4.46 15.62
N GLY A 196 9.01 5.16 16.38
CA GLY A 196 9.58 4.61 17.60
C GLY A 196 10.90 3.85 17.45
N ARG A 197 11.66 4.01 16.36
CA ARG A 197 12.96 3.35 16.15
C ARG A 197 12.93 1.81 16.25
N LYS A 198 11.78 1.20 16.00
CA LYS A 198 11.73 -0.25 15.85
C LYS A 198 12.28 -0.61 14.49
N TYR A 199 13.25 -1.50 14.47
CA TYR A 199 13.72 -2.14 13.24
C TYR A 199 13.37 -3.62 13.28
N ARG A 200 13.21 -4.23 12.12
CA ARG A 200 13.16 -5.66 11.97
C ARG A 200 14.07 -6.10 10.82
N CYS A 201 14.68 -7.23 10.97
CA CYS A 201 15.34 -7.91 9.87
C CYS A 201 14.31 -8.74 9.10
N VAL A 202 14.46 -8.75 7.80
CA VAL A 202 13.66 -9.57 6.89
C VAL A 202 14.62 -10.40 6.06
N ASP A 203 14.30 -11.68 5.90
CA ASP A 203 15.07 -12.57 5.02
C ASP A 203 15.15 -11.99 3.61
N PHE A 204 16.35 -12.03 3.04
CA PHE A 204 16.63 -11.62 1.68
C PHE A 204 17.01 -12.83 0.83
N PRO A 205 16.03 -13.57 0.32
CA PRO A 205 16.25 -14.80 -0.41
C PRO A 205 17.11 -14.58 -1.65
N GLU A 206 17.88 -15.60 -2.00
CA GLU A 206 18.89 -15.54 -3.06
C GLU A 206 18.35 -15.08 -4.42
N ILE A 207 17.11 -15.42 -4.74
CA ILE A 207 16.46 -14.94 -5.98
C ILE A 207 16.30 -13.41 -5.97
N ALA A 208 15.95 -12.82 -4.85
CA ALA A 208 15.83 -11.37 -4.72
C ALA A 208 17.21 -10.70 -4.70
N GLN A 209 18.20 -11.31 -4.01
CA GLN A 209 19.59 -10.84 -4.06
C GLN A 209 20.12 -10.80 -5.49
N THR A 210 19.93 -11.87 -6.23
CA THR A 210 20.36 -12.00 -7.62
C THR A 210 19.70 -10.96 -8.52
N ALA A 211 18.39 -10.74 -8.33
CA ALA A 211 17.66 -9.73 -9.08
C ALA A 211 18.17 -8.30 -8.79
N VAL A 212 18.49 -7.99 -7.52
CA VAL A 212 19.07 -6.70 -7.15
C VAL A 212 20.49 -6.55 -7.70
N LYS A 213 21.32 -7.59 -7.63
CA LYS A 213 22.67 -7.59 -8.23
C LYS A 213 22.62 -7.34 -9.74
N LEU A 214 21.67 -7.95 -10.46
CA LEU A 214 21.43 -7.68 -11.89
C LEU A 214 21.04 -6.23 -12.16
N TYR A 215 20.17 -5.68 -11.33
CA TYR A 215 19.78 -4.28 -11.42
C TYR A 215 20.97 -3.34 -11.19
N LEU A 216 21.76 -3.55 -10.15
CA LEU A 216 22.96 -2.73 -9.87
C LEU A 216 23.97 -2.78 -11.01
N LYS A 217 24.21 -3.97 -11.60
CA LYS A 217 25.11 -4.13 -12.78
C LYS A 217 24.54 -3.51 -14.07
N SER A 218 23.23 -3.21 -14.13
CA SER A 218 22.60 -2.71 -15.37
C SER A 218 22.89 -1.24 -15.69
N GLY A 219 23.48 -0.48 -14.75
CA GLY A 219 23.68 0.96 -14.87
C GLY A 219 22.40 1.79 -14.78
N LEU A 220 21.26 1.18 -14.39
CA LEU A 220 19.98 1.91 -14.22
C LEU A 220 19.90 2.68 -12.89
N ARG A 221 20.72 2.31 -11.91
CA ARG A 221 21.02 3.15 -10.75
C ARG A 221 22.25 3.99 -11.13
N PRO A 222 22.17 5.33 -11.06
CA PRO A 222 23.27 6.18 -11.48
C PRO A 222 24.58 5.87 -10.76
N ASP A 223 25.68 5.97 -11.49
CA ASP A 223 27.01 5.90 -10.89
C ASP A 223 27.27 7.08 -9.98
N GLY A 224 28.06 6.88 -8.91
CA GLY A 224 28.42 7.92 -7.95
C GLY A 224 27.42 8.14 -6.82
N LEU A 225 26.31 7.40 -6.79
CA LEU A 225 25.43 7.35 -5.61
C LEU A 225 26.10 6.60 -4.47
N SER A 226 25.91 7.10 -3.24
CA SER A 226 26.37 6.42 -2.01
C SER A 226 25.45 5.23 -1.67
N ASP A 227 25.91 4.40 -0.73
CA ASP A 227 25.08 3.32 -0.20
C ASP A 227 23.91 3.84 0.64
N ASP A 228 24.01 5.09 1.12
CA ASP A 228 22.93 5.79 1.85
C ASP A 228 21.86 6.40 0.93
N ASP A 229 22.05 6.32 -0.39
CA ASP A 229 21.02 6.72 -1.35
C ASP A 229 20.00 5.60 -1.57
N TYR A 230 18.78 5.97 -1.92
CA TYR A 230 17.70 5.00 -2.17
C TYR A 230 18.11 3.92 -3.17
N LEU A 231 17.83 2.67 -2.82
CA LEU A 231 18.08 1.52 -3.70
C LEU A 231 17.27 1.66 -4.99
N PHE A 232 15.98 1.99 -4.88
CA PHE A 232 15.08 2.21 -6.01
C PHE A 232 14.58 3.65 -6.03
N GLY A 233 14.75 4.30 -7.17
CA GLY A 233 14.38 5.70 -7.30
C GLY A 233 14.12 6.11 -8.75
N THR A 234 13.96 7.40 -8.92
CA THR A 234 13.78 8.05 -10.22
C THR A 234 14.67 9.27 -10.33
N MET A 235 15.18 9.52 -11.55
CA MET A 235 15.81 10.83 -11.83
C MET A 235 14.75 11.90 -11.87
N GLY A 236 14.99 13.01 -11.20
CA GLY A 236 14.13 14.19 -11.28
C GLY A 236 13.97 14.65 -12.74
N VAL A 237 12.72 14.81 -13.18
CA VAL A 237 12.39 15.35 -14.50
C VAL A 237 12.04 16.82 -14.34
N LYS A 238 12.52 17.68 -15.24
CA LYS A 238 12.05 19.07 -15.31
C LYS A 238 10.55 19.06 -15.64
N GLU A 239 9.72 19.34 -14.67
CA GLU A 239 8.34 19.72 -14.98
C GLU A 239 8.37 21.10 -15.68
N LYS A 240 7.55 21.25 -16.74
CA LYS A 240 7.42 22.53 -17.44
C LYS A 240 7.03 23.62 -16.44
N GLY A 241 7.98 24.52 -16.13
CA GLY A 241 7.74 25.70 -15.30
C GLY A 241 8.13 25.60 -13.83
N VAL A 242 8.60 24.45 -13.33
CA VAL A 242 9.14 24.32 -11.98
C VAL A 242 10.63 24.02 -12.07
N PHE A 243 11.46 24.83 -11.43
CA PHE A 243 12.89 24.59 -11.25
C PHE A 243 13.08 23.49 -10.20
N GLY A 244 12.81 22.22 -10.56
CA GLY A 244 13.22 21.06 -9.78
C GLY A 244 14.65 20.68 -10.13
N ASN A 245 15.38 20.08 -9.17
CA ASN A 245 16.74 19.58 -9.36
C ASN A 245 16.78 18.50 -10.44
N CYS A 246 17.02 18.92 -11.69
CA CYS A 246 17.11 18.04 -12.82
C CYS A 246 18.43 17.25 -12.71
N GLY A 247 18.31 15.92 -12.67
CA GLY A 247 19.47 15.04 -12.61
C GLY A 247 19.79 14.50 -11.21
N GLU A 248 19.01 14.82 -10.18
CA GLU A 248 19.16 14.22 -8.86
C GLU A 248 18.36 12.92 -8.75
N TRP A 249 18.90 11.98 -7.97
CA TRP A 249 18.26 10.72 -7.64
C TRP A 249 17.28 10.90 -6.49
N HIS A 250 16.02 10.60 -6.73
CA HIS A 250 14.96 10.77 -5.75
C HIS A 250 14.27 9.45 -5.44
N ARG A 251 13.74 9.38 -4.23
CA ARG A 251 12.81 8.34 -3.81
C ARG A 251 11.64 8.21 -4.79
N GLY A 252 11.33 7.00 -5.23
CA GLY A 252 10.15 6.76 -6.04
C GLY A 252 8.84 7.06 -5.29
N SER A 253 7.81 7.51 -6.01
CA SER A 253 6.47 7.66 -5.43
C SER A 253 5.73 6.32 -5.37
N THR A 254 4.71 6.23 -4.51
CA THR A 254 3.83 5.03 -4.44
C THR A 254 3.12 4.78 -5.77
N GLU A 255 2.76 5.83 -6.48
CA GLU A 255 2.13 5.73 -7.79
C GLU A 255 3.11 5.19 -8.84
N TRP A 256 4.35 5.70 -8.84
CA TRP A 256 5.40 5.16 -9.70
C TRP A 256 5.61 3.67 -9.46
N LEU A 257 5.75 3.24 -8.19
CA LEU A 257 5.91 1.83 -7.83
C LEU A 257 4.73 0.98 -8.33
N SER A 258 3.50 1.46 -8.11
CA SER A 258 2.29 0.77 -8.56
C SER A 258 2.27 0.61 -10.10
N ASN A 259 2.70 1.64 -10.83
CA ASN A 259 2.79 1.60 -12.28
C ASN A 259 3.89 0.62 -12.76
N VAL A 260 5.05 0.59 -12.07
CA VAL A 260 6.13 -0.37 -12.38
C VAL A 260 5.64 -1.80 -12.21
N VAL A 261 5.06 -2.11 -11.06
CA VAL A 261 4.57 -3.47 -10.74
C VAL A 261 3.48 -3.90 -11.74
N ARG A 262 2.43 -3.09 -11.92
CA ARG A 262 1.33 -3.42 -12.81
C ARG A 262 1.80 -3.68 -14.23
N ARG A 263 2.65 -2.81 -14.78
CA ARG A 263 3.18 -2.97 -16.15
C ARG A 263 4.07 -4.19 -16.28
N HIS A 264 4.95 -4.44 -15.31
CA HIS A 264 5.87 -5.57 -15.37
C HIS A 264 5.12 -6.89 -15.25
N VAL A 265 4.23 -7.04 -14.27
CA VAL A 265 3.42 -8.25 -14.07
C VAL A 265 2.55 -8.51 -15.31
N LYS A 266 1.87 -7.50 -15.84
CA LYS A 266 1.08 -7.65 -17.08
C LYS A 266 1.92 -8.11 -18.26
N LEU A 267 3.10 -7.54 -18.46
CA LEU A 267 3.99 -7.92 -19.56
C LEU A 267 4.48 -9.35 -19.47
N VAL A 268 4.76 -9.83 -18.25
CA VAL A 268 5.30 -11.17 -18.01
C VAL A 268 4.21 -12.24 -17.98
N THR A 269 3.10 -11.97 -17.32
CA THR A 269 2.09 -12.98 -17.00
C THR A 269 0.80 -12.84 -17.82
N GLY A 270 0.56 -11.68 -18.42
CA GLY A 270 -0.71 -11.32 -19.04
C GLY A 270 -1.80 -10.92 -18.05
N VAL A 271 -1.55 -10.98 -16.74
CA VAL A 271 -2.54 -10.65 -15.71
C VAL A 271 -2.57 -9.15 -15.47
N ASP A 272 -3.76 -8.55 -15.61
CA ASP A 272 -3.99 -7.14 -15.31
C ASP A 272 -4.31 -6.91 -13.83
N SER A 273 -4.14 -5.66 -13.40
CA SER A 273 -4.62 -5.17 -12.10
C SER A 273 -3.92 -5.73 -10.86
N VAL A 274 -2.75 -6.38 -11.02
CA VAL A 274 -1.93 -6.80 -9.88
C VAL A 274 -1.22 -5.60 -9.27
N THR A 275 -1.41 -5.42 -7.97
CA THR A 275 -0.76 -4.36 -7.19
C THR A 275 0.49 -4.90 -6.48
N SER A 276 1.32 -3.99 -5.99
CA SER A 276 2.46 -4.35 -5.14
C SER A 276 2.04 -5.00 -3.82
N HIS A 277 0.85 -4.64 -3.31
CA HIS A 277 0.30 -5.28 -2.12
C HIS A 277 -0.15 -6.72 -2.39
N ASP A 278 -0.67 -6.98 -3.60
CA ASP A 278 -1.02 -8.34 -4.03
C ASP A 278 0.21 -9.24 -4.14
N LEU A 279 1.34 -8.73 -4.62
CA LEU A 279 2.60 -9.50 -4.66
C LEU A 279 3.04 -9.92 -3.26
N ARG A 280 2.94 -9.02 -2.27
CA ARG A 280 3.21 -9.36 -0.87
C ARG A 280 2.24 -10.44 -0.35
N HIS A 281 0.97 -10.37 -0.72
CA HIS A 281 -0.01 -11.41 -0.36
C HIS A 281 0.28 -12.75 -1.03
N VAL A 282 0.71 -12.73 -2.28
CA VAL A 282 1.11 -13.95 -3.00
C VAL A 282 2.34 -14.57 -2.33
N GLY A 283 3.37 -13.78 -1.98
CA GLY A 283 4.55 -14.25 -1.25
C GLY A 283 4.19 -14.89 0.08
N ALA A 284 3.42 -14.18 0.92
CA ALA A 284 2.95 -14.67 2.22
C ALA A 284 2.17 -16.00 2.11
N ARG A 285 1.34 -16.15 1.07
CA ARG A 285 0.64 -17.41 0.78
C ARG A 285 1.62 -18.53 0.43
N LEU A 286 2.61 -18.24 -0.42
CA LEU A 286 3.62 -19.22 -0.81
C LEU A 286 4.41 -19.71 0.39
N ASP A 287 4.82 -18.83 1.28
CA ASP A 287 5.56 -19.18 2.50
C ASP A 287 4.74 -20.11 3.42
N LEU A 288 3.46 -19.80 3.66
CA LEU A 288 2.58 -20.70 4.42
C LEU A 288 2.40 -22.06 3.74
N HIS A 289 2.26 -22.09 2.42
CA HIS A 289 2.15 -23.34 1.67
C HIS A 289 3.45 -24.14 1.73
N ASN A 290 4.60 -23.48 1.82
CA ASN A 290 5.90 -24.12 1.98
C ASN A 290 6.16 -24.62 3.42
N GLY A 291 5.25 -24.34 4.34
CA GLY A 291 5.30 -24.83 5.71
C GLY A 291 5.74 -23.83 6.76
N MET A 292 5.91 -22.55 6.41
CA MET A 292 6.13 -21.49 7.38
C MET A 292 4.94 -21.41 8.35
N ARG A 293 5.20 -21.27 9.65
CA ARG A 293 4.15 -21.12 10.64
C ARG A 293 3.57 -19.71 10.61
N ALA A 294 2.31 -19.57 11.02
CA ALA A 294 1.61 -18.28 11.01
C ALA A 294 2.31 -17.22 11.89
N GLU A 295 2.92 -17.64 12.99
CA GLU A 295 3.67 -16.77 13.89
C GLU A 295 4.97 -16.26 13.25
N GLU A 296 5.67 -17.12 12.52
CA GLU A 296 6.88 -16.75 11.75
C GLU A 296 6.53 -15.77 10.64
N LEU A 297 5.45 -16.05 9.90
CA LEU A 297 4.94 -15.15 8.88
C LEU A 297 4.49 -13.81 9.48
N GLN A 298 3.85 -13.82 10.65
CA GLN A 298 3.47 -12.58 11.34
C GLN A 298 4.69 -11.70 11.63
N ALA A 299 5.77 -12.30 12.15
CA ALA A 299 7.03 -11.60 12.45
C ALA A 299 7.64 -11.04 11.16
N LYS A 300 7.76 -11.85 10.09
CA LYS A 300 8.27 -11.45 8.77
C LYS A 300 7.48 -10.26 8.19
N LEU A 301 6.15 -10.33 8.24
CA LEU A 301 5.27 -9.28 7.74
C LEU A 301 5.26 -8.02 8.63
N GLY A 302 5.71 -8.10 9.88
CA GLY A 302 5.60 -7.01 10.86
C GLY A 302 4.13 -6.66 11.14
N HIS A 303 3.28 -7.67 11.38
CA HIS A 303 1.88 -7.47 11.78
C HIS A 303 1.77 -7.38 13.29
N GLU A 304 1.20 -6.30 13.81
CA GLU A 304 0.97 -6.13 15.26
C GLU A 304 -0.02 -7.15 15.82
N SER A 305 -0.92 -7.68 14.98
CA SER A 305 -1.96 -8.65 15.38
C SER A 305 -1.93 -9.90 14.52
N LEU A 306 -1.99 -11.06 15.19
CA LEU A 306 -2.09 -12.38 14.55
C LEU A 306 -3.39 -12.48 13.69
N ALA A 307 -4.46 -11.79 14.10
CA ALA A 307 -5.71 -11.75 13.34
C ALA A 307 -5.51 -11.26 11.89
N THR A 308 -4.55 -10.36 11.67
CA THR A 308 -4.20 -9.87 10.32
C THR A 308 -3.52 -10.97 9.49
N THR A 309 -2.77 -11.87 10.13
CA THR A 309 -2.08 -12.99 9.46
C THR A 309 -3.02 -14.18 9.28
N GLN A 310 -4.01 -14.38 10.15
CA GLN A 310 -5.02 -15.43 10.05
C GLN A 310 -5.88 -15.34 8.77
N ILE A 311 -5.94 -14.19 8.12
CA ILE A 311 -6.59 -14.02 6.81
C ILE A 311 -5.99 -14.98 5.78
N TYR A 312 -4.70 -15.29 5.89
CA TYR A 312 -4.00 -16.23 5.01
C TYR A 312 -4.24 -17.69 5.41
N SER A 313 -4.38 -18.01 6.70
CA SER A 313 -4.55 -19.37 7.20
C SER A 313 -5.99 -19.88 7.10
N GLY A 314 -6.99 -19.02 7.31
CA GLY A 314 -8.42 -19.40 7.31
C GLY A 314 -8.98 -19.78 5.94
N LYS A 315 -8.26 -19.48 4.85
CA LYS A 315 -8.64 -19.83 3.47
C LYS A 315 -7.76 -20.93 2.85
N LEU A 316 -6.84 -21.48 3.62
CA LEU A 316 -6.12 -22.69 3.25
C LEU A 316 -7.12 -23.86 3.32
N GLY A 317 -7.95 -23.97 2.28
CA GLY A 317 -8.82 -25.13 2.12
C GLY A 317 -7.98 -26.41 2.28
N ALA A 318 -8.45 -27.34 3.11
CA ALA A 318 -7.76 -28.56 3.52
C ALA A 318 -7.26 -29.46 2.36
N ASN A 319 -7.44 -29.04 1.12
CA ASN A 319 -7.20 -29.84 -0.09
C ASN A 319 -6.21 -29.25 -1.10
N ARG A 320 -5.59 -28.08 -0.86
CA ARG A 320 -4.54 -27.60 -1.77
C ARG A 320 -3.21 -28.24 -1.38
N LYS A 321 -2.83 -29.20 -2.19
CA LYS A 321 -1.71 -30.11 -1.97
C LYS A 321 -0.41 -29.35 -1.73
N ARG A 322 0.28 -29.64 -0.60
CA ARG A 322 1.70 -29.30 -0.33
C ARG A 322 2.63 -29.51 -1.54
N THR A 323 2.25 -30.37 -2.47
CA THR A 323 2.95 -30.65 -3.73
C THR A 323 3.12 -29.44 -4.63
N THR A 324 2.17 -28.50 -4.69
CA THR A 324 2.24 -27.35 -5.58
C THR A 324 3.23 -26.28 -5.05
N ALA A 325 3.17 -25.99 -3.75
CA ALA A 325 4.10 -25.06 -3.13
C ALA A 325 5.56 -25.55 -3.22
N LYS A 326 5.81 -26.83 -2.95
CA LYS A 326 7.13 -27.44 -3.10
C LYS A 326 7.66 -27.25 -4.52
N ARG A 327 6.85 -27.50 -5.54
CA ARG A 327 7.21 -27.30 -6.94
C ARG A 327 7.54 -25.81 -7.24
N VAL A 328 6.77 -24.89 -6.66
CA VAL A 328 7.01 -23.46 -6.83
C VAL A 328 8.39 -23.04 -6.29
N TYR A 329 8.79 -23.58 -5.11
CA TYR A 329 10.10 -23.30 -4.53
C TYR A 329 11.24 -23.99 -5.28
N GLU A 330 11.05 -25.21 -5.74
CA GLU A 330 12.04 -25.92 -6.57
C GLU A 330 12.31 -25.15 -7.89
N GLU A 331 11.27 -24.65 -8.54
CA GLU A 331 11.42 -23.83 -9.75
C GLU A 331 12.13 -22.50 -9.46
N ARG A 332 11.81 -21.85 -8.33
CA ARG A 332 12.51 -20.65 -7.86
C ARG A 332 14.01 -20.91 -7.71
N ASP A 333 14.37 -22.02 -7.08
CA ASP A 333 15.79 -22.35 -6.82
C ASP A 333 16.53 -22.67 -8.12
N ILE A 334 15.88 -23.37 -9.06
CA ILE A 334 16.42 -23.60 -10.41
C ILE A 334 16.67 -22.26 -11.12
N GLN A 335 15.71 -21.34 -11.06
CA GLN A 335 15.83 -20.04 -11.69
C GLN A 335 16.90 -19.16 -11.03
N THR A 336 17.04 -19.24 -9.70
CA THR A 336 18.11 -18.58 -8.96
C THR A 336 19.48 -19.02 -9.47
N ASN A 337 19.70 -20.32 -9.61
CA ASN A 337 20.96 -20.87 -10.13
C ASN A 337 21.25 -20.39 -11.57
N ARG A 338 20.24 -20.36 -12.44
CA ARG A 338 20.37 -19.81 -13.81
C ARG A 338 20.77 -18.34 -13.79
N ASN A 339 20.15 -17.55 -12.92
CA ASN A 339 20.44 -16.12 -12.78
C ASN A 339 21.86 -15.86 -12.29
N GLN A 340 22.36 -16.70 -11.37
CA GLN A 340 23.74 -16.62 -10.89
C GLN A 340 24.74 -16.94 -12.00
N MET A 341 24.49 -17.97 -12.81
CA MET A 341 25.33 -18.29 -13.97
C MET A 341 25.38 -17.13 -14.96
N MET A 342 24.25 -16.45 -15.21
CA MET A 342 24.22 -15.25 -16.06
C MET A 342 25.02 -14.10 -15.47
N LEU A 343 24.97 -13.91 -14.14
CA LEU A 343 25.79 -12.90 -13.46
C LEU A 343 27.27 -13.19 -13.57
N ALA A 344 27.67 -14.46 -13.48
CA ALA A 344 29.05 -14.88 -13.59
C ALA A 344 29.60 -14.78 -15.02
N SER A 345 28.75 -15.00 -16.03
CA SER A 345 29.14 -14.90 -17.46
C SER A 345 29.16 -13.47 -18.00
N ALA A 346 28.62 -12.50 -17.24
CA ALA A 346 28.62 -11.07 -17.60
C ALA A 346 29.80 -10.29 -17.00
N VAL A 347 30.79 -11.01 -16.43
CA VAL A 347 32.10 -10.53 -15.99
C VAL A 347 33.12 -10.86 -17.09
#